data_a63c0153567d219f6e6353669e39f0b7
#
_entry.id   a63c0153567d219f6e6353669e39f0b7
#
_cell.length_a   1.000
_cell.length_b   1.000
_cell.length_c   1.000
_cell.angle_alpha   90.00
_cell.angle_beta   90.00
_cell.angle_gamma   90.00
#
_symmetry.space_group_name_H-M   'P 1'
#
loop_
_entity.id
_entity.type
_entity.pdbx_description
1 polymer ?
#
loop_
_entity_poly.entity_id
_entity_poly.type
_entity_poly.pdbx_seq_one_letter_code
_entity_poly.pdbx_strand_id
1 'polypeptide(L)'
;FPNGFPAMDHHNSQGVVQCLLEENLAMQINCDCIHVAPEFIRMMIQCKGLDHLVAVSDSSCLLGCPEGEYRMGDKQVFLKAGAVRDNHGKLVTGAHSFDENMRTLRRKGFTLEEIGCLCAENAAKILNLKDRGKIEVGRRADLVLMDTDLHVQKTMIEGQWFYQHD
;
A
#
# COMPACT_ATOMS: atom_id res chain seq x y z
N PHE A 1 -9.86 2.39 -4.38
CA PHE A 1 -8.60 3.10 -4.70
C PHE A 1 -8.91 4.55 -5.06
N PRO A 2 -8.39 5.56 -4.33
CA PRO A 2 -8.65 6.96 -4.65
C PRO A 2 -8.12 7.39 -6.02
N ASN A 3 -7.04 6.81 -6.49
CA ASN A 3 -6.48 7.05 -7.81
C ASN A 3 -7.31 6.46 -8.98
N GLY A 4 -8.29 5.61 -8.69
CA GLY A 4 -9.26 5.11 -9.67
C GLY A 4 -10.47 6.01 -9.89
N PHE A 5 -10.64 7.06 -9.07
CA PHE A 5 -11.72 8.02 -9.21
C PHE A 5 -11.31 9.21 -10.12
N PRO A 6 -12.30 9.92 -10.73
CA PRO A 6 -12.04 11.21 -11.36
C PRO A 6 -11.39 12.21 -10.40
N ALA A 7 -10.73 13.23 -10.95
CA ALA A 7 -10.18 14.31 -10.16
C ALA A 7 -11.27 14.94 -9.27
N MET A 8 -10.88 15.35 -8.05
CA MET A 8 -11.80 16.00 -7.12
C MET A 8 -12.30 17.32 -7.74
N ASP A 9 -13.63 17.46 -7.75
CA ASP A 9 -14.31 18.65 -8.21
C ASP A 9 -15.23 19.17 -7.10
N HIS A 10 -15.10 20.46 -6.75
CA HIS A 10 -15.90 21.07 -5.69
C HIS A 10 -17.38 21.25 -6.06
N HIS A 11 -17.72 21.15 -7.34
CA HIS A 11 -19.12 21.15 -7.81
C HIS A 11 -19.77 19.75 -7.76
N ASN A 12 -18.99 18.70 -7.55
CA ASN A 12 -19.46 17.34 -7.60
C ASN A 12 -18.81 16.52 -6.47
N SER A 13 -19.59 16.19 -5.44
CA SER A 13 -19.14 15.42 -4.27
C SER A 13 -19.05 13.91 -4.49
N GLN A 14 -19.29 13.41 -5.70
CA GLN A 14 -19.20 11.98 -5.98
C GLN A 14 -17.74 11.47 -5.97
N GLY A 15 -17.59 10.17 -5.86
CA GLY A 15 -16.30 9.51 -5.88
C GLY A 15 -15.54 9.61 -4.56
N VAL A 16 -14.30 10.08 -4.60
CA VAL A 16 -13.39 10.06 -3.43
C VAL A 16 -13.94 10.84 -2.24
N VAL A 17 -14.54 12.01 -2.47
CA VAL A 17 -15.08 12.85 -1.38
C VAL A 17 -16.21 12.12 -0.65
N GLN A 18 -17.15 11.52 -1.39
CA GLN A 18 -18.24 10.74 -0.80
C GLN A 18 -17.71 9.56 -0.01
N CYS A 19 -16.72 8.81 -0.56
CA CYS A 19 -16.11 7.69 0.14
C CYS A 19 -15.38 8.11 1.42
N LEU A 20 -14.76 9.30 1.44
CA LEU A 20 -14.11 9.84 2.64
C LEU A 20 -15.09 10.15 3.76
N LEU A 21 -16.30 10.58 3.42
CA LEU A 21 -17.35 10.97 4.38
C LEU A 21 -18.23 9.79 4.81
N GLU A 22 -18.21 8.67 4.10
CA GLU A 22 -19.00 7.47 4.41
C GLU A 22 -18.37 6.68 5.56
N GLU A 23 -18.94 6.74 6.75
CA GLU A 23 -18.35 6.22 8.00
C GLU A 23 -18.07 4.71 7.96
N ASN A 24 -18.94 3.92 7.33
CA ASN A 24 -18.85 2.45 7.33
C ASN A 24 -17.99 1.87 6.19
N LEU A 25 -17.43 2.72 5.33
CA LEU A 25 -16.65 2.29 4.19
C LEU A 25 -15.16 2.30 4.51
N ALA A 26 -14.51 1.15 4.42
CA ALA A 26 -13.05 1.08 4.40
C ALA A 26 -12.50 1.35 3.00
N MET A 27 -11.34 2.01 2.92
CA MET A 27 -10.71 2.38 1.66
C MET A 27 -9.32 1.75 1.55
N GLN A 28 -9.03 1.17 0.38
CA GLN A 28 -7.70 0.74 0.01
C GLN A 28 -6.89 1.92 -0.55
N ILE A 29 -5.62 1.99 -0.19
CA ILE A 29 -4.71 3.05 -0.65
C ILE A 29 -3.46 2.40 -1.22
N ASN A 30 -3.11 2.77 -2.45
CA ASN A 30 -1.77 2.52 -2.97
C ASN A 30 -0.78 3.46 -2.26
N CYS A 31 0.16 2.87 -1.54
CA CYS A 31 1.10 3.59 -0.67
C CYS A 31 2.48 3.77 -1.30
N ASP A 32 2.62 3.64 -2.61
CA ASP A 32 3.89 3.86 -3.32
C ASP A 32 4.30 5.34 -3.40
N CYS A 33 3.42 6.25 -3.03
CA CYS A 33 3.60 7.71 -3.13
C CYS A 33 3.87 8.22 -4.56
N ILE A 34 3.53 7.42 -5.56
CA ILE A 34 3.56 7.77 -6.99
C ILE A 34 2.14 7.94 -7.51
N HIS A 35 1.27 6.96 -7.24
CA HIS A 35 -0.15 6.98 -7.64
C HIS A 35 -0.99 7.86 -6.72
N VAL A 36 -0.63 7.93 -5.44
CA VAL A 36 -1.30 8.75 -4.43
C VAL A 36 -0.24 9.54 -3.67
N ALA A 37 -0.32 10.85 -3.75
CA ALA A 37 0.62 11.73 -3.06
C ALA A 37 0.56 11.52 -1.53
N PRO A 38 1.69 11.59 -0.81
CA PRO A 38 1.72 11.38 0.65
C PRO A 38 0.85 12.39 1.41
N GLU A 39 0.72 13.61 0.91
CA GLU A 39 -0.17 14.64 1.47
C GLU A 39 -1.64 14.23 1.36
N PHE A 40 -2.01 13.58 0.24
CA PHE A 40 -3.36 13.05 0.05
C PHE A 40 -3.64 11.88 1.00
N ILE A 41 -2.66 10.98 1.23
CA ILE A 41 -2.77 9.91 2.23
C ILE A 41 -3.00 10.51 3.62
N ARG A 42 -2.26 11.56 4.01
CA ARG A 42 -2.46 12.26 5.28
C ARG A 42 -3.84 12.90 5.40
N MET A 43 -4.31 13.54 4.33
CA MET A 43 -5.67 14.09 4.29
C MET A 43 -6.72 12.98 4.50
N MET A 44 -6.54 11.81 3.85
CA MET A 44 -7.44 10.67 4.03
C MET A 44 -7.45 10.17 5.48
N ILE A 45 -6.28 10.09 6.14
CA ILE A 45 -6.19 9.73 7.56
C ILE A 45 -6.94 10.74 8.43
N GLN A 46 -6.83 12.03 8.15
CA GLN A 46 -7.52 13.08 8.91
C GLN A 46 -9.05 13.07 8.69
N CYS A 47 -9.49 12.84 7.47
CA CYS A 47 -10.92 12.86 7.13
C CYS A 47 -11.63 11.56 7.49
N LYS A 48 -10.99 10.43 7.24
CA LYS A 48 -11.59 9.09 7.34
C LYS A 48 -11.29 8.38 8.66
N GLY A 49 -10.16 8.73 9.27
CA GLY A 49 -9.58 7.95 10.36
C GLY A 49 -8.64 6.86 9.85
N LEU A 50 -7.54 6.66 10.58
CA LEU A 50 -6.51 5.69 10.23
C LEU A 50 -7.05 4.25 10.13
N ASP A 51 -7.98 3.88 11.01
CA ASP A 51 -8.53 2.53 11.18
C ASP A 51 -9.49 2.09 10.05
N HIS A 52 -9.83 2.97 9.13
CA HIS A 52 -10.63 2.69 7.94
C HIS A 52 -9.83 2.61 6.64
N LEU A 53 -8.50 2.71 6.73
CA LEU A 53 -7.61 2.74 5.57
C LEU A 53 -6.71 1.51 5.55
N VAL A 54 -6.54 0.88 4.38
CA VAL A 54 -5.68 -0.29 4.19
C VAL A 54 -4.69 -0.02 3.07
N ALA A 55 -3.41 -0.22 3.37
CA ALA A 55 -2.38 -0.14 2.35
C ALA A 55 -2.43 -1.36 1.43
N VAL A 56 -2.23 -1.11 0.14
CA VAL A 56 -2.05 -2.14 -0.89
C VAL A 56 -0.84 -1.78 -1.75
N SER A 57 -0.21 -2.80 -2.35
CA SER A 57 0.91 -2.57 -3.27
C SER A 57 0.44 -2.10 -4.63
N ASP A 58 -0.67 -2.66 -5.11
CA ASP A 58 -1.17 -2.45 -6.47
C ASP A 58 -0.09 -2.68 -7.55
N SER A 59 0.80 -3.64 -7.27
CA SER A 59 1.94 -3.95 -8.12
C SER A 59 1.52 -4.80 -9.31
N SER A 60 2.15 -4.53 -10.43
CA SER A 60 1.95 -5.27 -11.68
C SER A 60 2.87 -6.50 -11.79
N CYS A 61 2.70 -7.22 -12.89
CA CYS A 61 3.59 -8.34 -13.27
C CYS A 61 5.04 -7.91 -13.54
N LEU A 62 5.34 -6.62 -13.58
CA LEU A 62 6.68 -6.07 -13.74
C LEU A 62 7.44 -5.89 -12.41
N LEU A 63 6.84 -6.28 -11.29
CA LEU A 63 7.53 -6.29 -10.00
C LEU A 63 8.79 -7.16 -10.07
N GLY A 64 9.93 -6.57 -9.67
CA GLY A 64 11.22 -7.24 -9.70
C GLY A 64 11.91 -7.31 -11.09
N CYS A 65 11.26 -6.79 -12.13
CA CYS A 65 11.89 -6.66 -13.45
C CYS A 65 12.88 -5.49 -13.45
N PRO A 66 13.98 -5.57 -14.27
CA PRO A 66 14.85 -4.44 -14.51
C PRO A 66 14.10 -3.23 -15.10
N GLU A 67 14.63 -2.02 -14.90
CA GLU A 67 14.14 -0.85 -15.62
C GLU A 67 14.27 -1.04 -17.13
N GLY A 68 13.27 -0.61 -17.90
CA GLY A 68 13.27 -0.77 -19.35
C GLY A 68 11.89 -0.75 -19.98
N GLU A 69 11.90 -1.16 -21.23
CA GLU A 69 10.71 -1.24 -22.07
C GLU A 69 10.10 -2.65 -22.00
N TYR A 70 8.79 -2.71 -21.87
CA TYR A 70 8.01 -3.93 -21.76
C TYR A 70 6.74 -3.88 -22.59
N ARG A 71 6.11 -5.04 -22.77
CA ARG A 71 4.79 -5.15 -23.38
C ARG A 71 3.81 -5.72 -22.37
N MET A 72 2.74 -4.97 -22.08
CA MET A 72 1.64 -5.39 -21.21
C MET A 72 0.36 -5.49 -22.06
N GLY A 73 -0.02 -6.71 -22.43
CA GLY A 73 -1.07 -6.93 -23.42
C GLY A 73 -0.70 -6.28 -24.76
N ASP A 74 -1.55 -5.39 -25.25
CA ASP A 74 -1.32 -4.67 -26.51
C ASP A 74 -0.57 -3.32 -26.33
N LYS A 75 -0.24 -2.97 -25.08
CA LYS A 75 0.41 -1.68 -24.76
C LYS A 75 1.92 -1.85 -24.60
N GLN A 76 2.66 -0.95 -25.21
CA GLN A 76 4.06 -0.71 -24.90
C GLN A 76 4.13 0.15 -23.65
N VAL A 77 4.94 -0.24 -22.68
CA VAL A 77 5.10 0.44 -21.40
C VAL A 77 6.57 0.52 -21.00
N PHE A 78 6.89 1.47 -20.14
CA PHE A 78 8.25 1.74 -19.65
C PHE A 78 8.24 1.66 -18.13
N LEU A 79 9.04 0.77 -17.57
CA LEU A 79 9.29 0.68 -16.13
C LEU A 79 10.48 1.57 -15.76
N LYS A 80 10.25 2.52 -14.86
CA LYS A 80 11.31 3.36 -14.30
C LYS A 80 10.94 3.79 -12.87
N ALA A 81 11.89 3.62 -11.95
CA ALA A 81 11.75 3.97 -10.54
C ALA A 81 10.42 3.45 -9.91
N GLY A 82 10.07 2.18 -10.19
CA GLY A 82 8.85 1.54 -9.70
C GLY A 82 7.54 2.03 -10.34
N ALA A 83 7.59 2.99 -11.25
CA ALA A 83 6.45 3.47 -12.01
C ALA A 83 6.43 2.87 -13.42
N VAL A 84 5.27 2.38 -13.83
CA VAL A 84 5.03 1.89 -15.20
C VAL A 84 4.22 2.93 -15.95
N ARG A 85 4.76 3.43 -17.05
CA ARG A 85 4.14 4.48 -17.88
C ARG A 85 3.99 4.03 -19.32
N ASP A 86 2.96 4.54 -20.00
CA ASP A 86 2.81 4.34 -21.44
C ASP A 86 3.75 5.25 -22.26
N ASN A 87 3.68 5.14 -23.57
CA ASN A 87 4.46 5.93 -24.53
C ASN A 87 4.13 7.45 -24.51
N HIS A 88 3.05 7.84 -23.85
CA HIS A 88 2.68 9.24 -23.63
C HIS A 88 3.09 9.75 -22.23
N GLY A 89 3.79 8.92 -21.44
CA GLY A 89 4.21 9.24 -20.09
C GLY A 89 3.10 9.12 -19.04
N LYS A 90 1.90 8.66 -19.43
CA LYS A 90 0.79 8.46 -18.51
C LYS A 90 1.07 7.24 -17.61
N LEU A 91 0.83 7.40 -16.31
CA LEU A 91 0.96 6.33 -15.34
C LEU A 91 -0.07 5.22 -15.62
N VAL A 92 0.41 3.98 -15.73
CA VAL A 92 -0.40 2.80 -16.02
C VAL A 92 -0.59 1.95 -14.77
N THR A 93 0.51 1.66 -14.06
CA THR A 93 0.52 0.83 -12.85
C THR A 93 1.83 1.00 -12.09
N GLY A 94 1.96 0.37 -10.93
CA GLY A 94 3.17 0.31 -10.13
C GLY A 94 3.93 -1.02 -10.29
N ALA A 95 5.17 -1.02 -9.83
CA ALA A 95 6.02 -2.19 -9.71
C ALA A 95 6.89 -2.14 -8.43
N HIS A 96 6.35 -1.55 -7.36
CA HIS A 96 6.96 -1.58 -6.03
C HIS A 96 6.48 -2.78 -5.24
N SER A 97 7.38 -3.42 -4.49
CA SER A 97 7.00 -4.41 -3.50
C SER A 97 6.29 -3.75 -2.30
N PHE A 98 5.59 -4.55 -1.51
CA PHE A 98 4.84 -4.02 -0.36
C PHE A 98 5.75 -3.43 0.71
N ASP A 99 6.93 -4.03 0.93
CA ASP A 99 7.94 -3.51 1.85
C ASP A 99 8.61 -2.22 1.33
N GLU A 100 8.78 -2.06 0.01
CA GLU A 100 9.21 -0.77 -0.58
C GLU A 100 8.19 0.35 -0.32
N ASN A 101 6.90 0.04 -0.38
CA ASN A 101 5.85 0.99 -0.03
C ASN A 101 5.95 1.40 1.45
N MET A 102 6.20 0.45 2.36
CA MET A 102 6.41 0.75 3.78
C MET A 102 7.63 1.66 3.99
N ARG A 103 8.77 1.37 3.35
CA ARG A 103 9.97 2.23 3.37
C ARG A 103 9.67 3.62 2.82
N THR A 104 8.87 3.70 1.75
CA THR A 104 8.49 4.99 1.16
C THR A 104 7.62 5.80 2.11
N LEU A 105 6.61 5.20 2.73
CA LEU A 105 5.82 5.86 3.77
C LEU A 105 6.71 6.36 4.91
N ARG A 106 7.66 5.54 5.38
CA ARG A 106 8.59 5.92 6.45
C ARG A 106 9.42 7.15 6.07
N ARG A 107 10.00 7.16 4.86
CA ARG A 107 10.75 8.32 4.33
C ARG A 107 9.89 9.58 4.19
N LYS A 108 8.57 9.42 3.99
CA LYS A 108 7.59 10.53 3.95
C LYS A 108 7.06 10.93 5.34
N GLY A 109 7.69 10.41 6.41
CA GLY A 109 7.44 10.82 7.78
C GLY A 109 6.21 10.17 8.43
N PHE A 110 5.71 9.05 7.90
CA PHE A 110 4.71 8.23 8.60
C PHE A 110 5.38 7.49 9.76
N THR A 111 4.68 7.36 10.88
CA THR A 111 5.19 6.63 12.04
C THR A 111 5.12 5.12 11.80
N LEU A 112 5.88 4.34 12.59
CA LEU A 112 5.81 2.87 12.52
C LEU A 112 4.42 2.36 12.92
N GLU A 113 3.75 3.04 13.83
CA GLU A 113 2.37 2.73 14.25
C GLU A 113 1.39 2.94 13.10
N GLU A 114 1.46 4.09 12.40
CA GLU A 114 0.62 4.35 11.23
C GLU A 114 0.86 3.29 10.13
N ILE A 115 2.12 2.95 9.86
CA ILE A 115 2.48 1.93 8.87
C ILE A 115 1.96 0.56 9.30
N GLY A 116 2.12 0.18 10.57
CA GLY A 116 1.63 -1.09 11.11
C GLY A 116 0.10 -1.21 11.02
N CYS A 117 -0.62 -0.14 11.37
CA CYS A 117 -2.08 -0.09 11.22
C CYS A 117 -2.51 -0.24 9.75
N LEU A 118 -1.95 0.57 8.85
CA LEU A 118 -2.28 0.53 7.42
C LEU A 118 -1.95 -0.81 6.76
N CYS A 119 -0.81 -1.41 7.10
CA CYS A 119 -0.26 -2.55 6.39
C CYS A 119 -0.66 -3.91 6.98
N ALA A 120 -1.10 -3.99 8.25
CA ALA A 120 -1.39 -5.25 8.91
C ALA A 120 -2.73 -5.24 9.69
N GLU A 121 -2.86 -4.38 10.69
CA GLU A 121 -3.99 -4.41 11.62
C GLU A 121 -5.32 -4.19 10.91
N ASN A 122 -5.42 -3.15 10.08
CA ASN A 122 -6.66 -2.78 9.41
C ASN A 122 -7.07 -3.83 8.37
N ALA A 123 -6.11 -4.44 7.66
CA ALA A 123 -6.38 -5.52 6.73
C ALA A 123 -6.99 -6.74 7.46
N ALA A 124 -6.40 -7.13 8.60
CA ALA A 124 -6.93 -8.22 9.43
C ALA A 124 -8.34 -7.90 9.95
N LYS A 125 -8.57 -6.67 10.41
CA LYS A 125 -9.88 -6.20 10.89
C LYS A 125 -10.96 -6.28 9.80
N ILE A 126 -10.68 -5.77 8.60
CA ILE A 126 -11.63 -5.76 7.47
C ILE A 126 -11.94 -7.18 6.99
N LEU A 127 -10.94 -8.05 6.96
CA LEU A 127 -11.11 -9.46 6.61
C LEU A 127 -11.66 -10.33 7.76
N ASN A 128 -11.98 -9.71 8.93
CA ASN A 128 -12.45 -10.39 10.14
C ASN A 128 -11.51 -11.50 10.64
N LEU A 129 -10.20 -11.32 10.45
CA LEU A 129 -9.15 -12.22 10.92
C LEU A 129 -8.78 -11.85 12.37
N LYS A 130 -9.41 -12.49 13.34
CA LYS A 130 -9.29 -12.14 14.77
C LYS A 130 -7.99 -12.64 15.41
N ASP A 131 -7.31 -13.57 14.76
CA ASP A 131 -6.13 -14.26 15.27
C ASP A 131 -4.79 -13.66 14.83
N ARG A 132 -4.80 -12.59 14.04
CA ARG A 132 -3.59 -11.94 13.49
C ARG A 132 -3.75 -10.42 13.33
N GLY A 133 -2.75 -9.74 12.74
CA GLY A 133 -2.75 -8.28 12.55
C GLY A 133 -2.19 -7.50 13.75
N LYS A 134 -2.02 -8.15 14.91
CA LYS A 134 -1.40 -7.58 16.12
C LYS A 134 -0.52 -8.61 16.81
N ILE A 135 0.50 -8.12 17.52
CA ILE A 135 1.35 -8.94 18.39
C ILE A 135 0.72 -8.95 19.78
N GLU A 136 -0.04 -9.99 20.07
CA GLU A 136 -0.70 -10.21 21.37
C GLU A 136 -0.64 -11.70 21.74
N VAL A 137 -0.60 -11.98 23.05
CA VAL A 137 -0.62 -13.37 23.55
C VAL A 137 -1.90 -14.07 23.09
N GLY A 138 -1.74 -15.29 22.57
CA GLY A 138 -2.84 -16.11 22.05
C GLY A 138 -3.18 -15.87 20.58
N ARG A 139 -2.51 -14.92 19.92
CA ARG A 139 -2.64 -14.74 18.48
C ARG A 139 -1.65 -15.61 17.71
N ARG A 140 -1.99 -15.89 16.48
CA ARG A 140 -1.15 -16.60 15.52
C ARG A 140 0.13 -15.81 15.25
N ALA A 141 1.26 -16.49 15.32
CA ALA A 141 2.57 -15.88 15.08
C ALA A 141 2.89 -15.81 13.57
N ASP A 142 2.20 -14.90 12.86
CA ASP A 142 2.52 -14.47 11.51
C ASP A 142 3.27 -13.14 11.64
N LEU A 143 4.59 -13.17 11.58
CA LEU A 143 5.45 -12.04 11.92
C LEU A 143 6.45 -11.74 10.79
N VAL A 144 6.77 -10.47 10.62
CA VAL A 144 7.88 -10.03 9.77
C VAL A 144 8.88 -9.29 10.64
N LEU A 145 10.11 -9.77 10.67
CA LEU A 145 11.23 -9.05 11.28
C LEU A 145 11.90 -8.18 10.23
N MET A 146 12.01 -6.91 10.53
CA MET A 146 12.63 -5.90 9.66
C MET A 146 13.78 -5.21 10.40
N ASP A 147 14.75 -4.72 9.65
CA ASP A 147 15.78 -3.81 10.18
C ASP A 147 15.23 -2.39 10.40
N THR A 148 16.08 -1.48 10.85
CA THR A 148 15.73 -0.08 11.12
C THR A 148 15.29 0.69 9.87
N ASP A 149 15.69 0.23 8.69
CA ASP A 149 15.33 0.80 7.39
C ASP A 149 14.15 0.10 6.73
N LEU A 150 13.49 -0.83 7.46
CA LEU A 150 12.35 -1.62 7.02
C LEU A 150 12.66 -2.59 5.87
N HIS A 151 13.88 -3.12 5.80
CA HIS A 151 14.16 -4.27 4.95
C HIS A 151 13.80 -5.57 5.70
N VAL A 152 13.11 -6.45 4.99
CA VAL A 152 12.69 -7.74 5.56
C VAL A 152 13.91 -8.61 5.82
N GLN A 153 14.11 -9.00 7.08
CA GLN A 153 15.17 -9.91 7.52
C GLN A 153 14.65 -11.35 7.66
N LYS A 154 13.47 -11.53 8.22
CA LYS A 154 12.84 -12.84 8.43
C LYS A 154 11.33 -12.75 8.32
N THR A 155 10.72 -13.83 7.85
CA THR A 155 9.26 -13.98 7.83
C THR A 155 8.86 -15.26 8.54
N MET A 156 7.92 -15.14 9.46
CA MET A 156 7.36 -16.25 10.25
C MET A 156 5.88 -16.44 9.90
N ILE A 157 5.47 -17.68 9.71
CA ILE A 157 4.08 -18.07 9.47
C ILE A 157 3.75 -19.20 10.45
N GLU A 158 2.69 -19.04 11.23
CA GLU A 158 2.26 -20.01 12.26
C GLU A 158 3.39 -20.43 13.24
N GLY A 159 4.26 -19.48 13.58
CA GLY A 159 5.39 -19.71 14.48
C GLY A 159 6.61 -20.38 13.84
N GLN A 160 6.58 -20.62 12.54
CA GLN A 160 7.71 -21.22 11.80
C GLN A 160 8.38 -20.18 10.88
N TRP A 161 9.72 -20.20 10.84
CA TRP A 161 10.48 -19.34 9.92
C TRP A 161 10.41 -19.90 8.50
N PHE A 162 9.88 -19.10 7.55
CA PHE A 162 9.78 -19.44 6.13
C PHE A 162 10.85 -18.74 5.28
N TYR A 163 11.26 -17.57 5.69
CA TYR A 163 12.28 -16.78 5.01
C TYR A 163 13.25 -16.22 6.04
N GLN A 164 14.53 -16.24 5.67
CA GLN A 164 15.60 -15.60 6.41
C GLN A 164 16.60 -15.05 5.41
N HIS A 165 16.92 -13.77 5.53
CA HIS A 165 18.01 -13.16 4.77
C HIS A 165 19.34 -13.67 5.32
N ASP A 166 20.25 -14.11 4.43
CA ASP A 166 21.60 -14.56 4.78
C ASP A 166 22.51 -13.40 5.17
#